data_6ebab9b1e9f10d8e3179ba54f130d75d
#
_entry.id   6ebab9b1e9f10d8e3179ba54f130d75d
#
_cell.length_a   1.000
_cell.length_b   1.000
_cell.length_c   1.000
_cell.angle_alpha   90.00
_cell.angle_beta   90.00
_cell.angle_gamma   90.00
#
_symmetry.space_group_name_H-M   'P 1'
#
loop_
_entity.id
_entity.type
_entity.pdbx_description
1 polymer ?
#
loop_
_entity_poly.entity_id
_entity_poly.type
_entity_poly.pdbx_seq_one_letter_code
_entity_poly.pdbx_strand_id
1 'polypeptide(L)'
;MTSSGSNHYSQDSFESYHSDTETVSSRYREDIATNTQISNTTVKKKRKQPIPAAVKRIVWNKYIGETIGKSKCLCCNVTEITQLSFHCGHVIAEANGGTIDITNLRPICQNCNSSMRTMNMDDFINKYRLHDTQNNNKK
;
A
#
# COMPACT_ATOMS: atom_id res chain seq x y z
N MET A 1 19.20 39.79 20.11
CA MET A 1 18.22 40.75 20.57
C MET A 1 17.00 40.90 19.70
N THR A 2 16.71 40.11 18.72
CA THR A 2 15.74 40.46 17.71
C THR A 2 15.02 39.25 17.14
N SER A 3 14.92 38.22 17.91
CA SER A 3 14.33 36.96 17.45
C SER A 3 12.85 36.78 17.75
N SER A 4 12.17 37.83 18.24
CA SER A 4 10.78 37.72 18.66
C SER A 4 9.76 37.96 17.55
N GLY A 5 10.18 38.25 16.32
CA GLY A 5 9.27 38.59 15.22
C GLY A 5 8.81 37.41 14.36
N SER A 6 9.43 36.27 14.47
CA SER A 6 9.16 35.14 13.54
C SER A 6 8.10 34.15 14.02
N ASN A 7 7.66 34.24 15.28
CA ASN A 7 6.71 33.28 15.85
C ASN A 7 5.23 33.64 15.64
N HIS A 8 4.92 34.82 15.13
CA HIS A 8 3.53 35.25 14.93
C HIS A 8 2.92 34.82 13.59
N TYR A 9 3.71 34.48 12.60
CA TYR A 9 3.21 34.20 11.26
C TYR A 9 2.52 32.85 11.09
N SER A 10 2.90 31.87 11.84
CA SER A 10 2.38 30.51 11.66
C SER A 10 1.09 30.22 12.39
N GLN A 11 0.73 31.02 13.39
CA GLN A 11 -0.50 30.79 14.15
C GLN A 11 -1.75 31.38 13.49
N ASP A 12 -1.67 32.56 12.91
CA ASP A 12 -2.82 33.21 12.30
C ASP A 12 -3.29 32.52 11.01
N SER A 13 -2.38 31.99 10.22
CA SER A 13 -2.74 31.23 9.02
C SER A 13 -3.36 29.85 9.33
N PHE A 14 -3.08 29.29 10.50
CA PHE A 14 -3.63 28.01 10.92
C PHE A 14 -5.07 28.12 11.42
N GLU A 15 -5.42 29.19 12.12
CA GLU A 15 -6.78 29.40 12.61
C GLU A 15 -7.78 29.71 11.49
N SER A 16 -7.40 30.46 10.48
CA SER A 16 -8.28 30.73 9.33
C SER A 16 -8.59 29.48 8.50
N TYR A 17 -7.70 28.51 8.47
CA TYR A 17 -7.90 27.25 7.77
C TYR A 17 -8.92 26.34 8.49
N HIS A 18 -8.95 26.36 9.81
CA HIS A 18 -9.89 25.55 10.61
C HIS A 18 -11.33 26.02 10.48
N SER A 19 -11.58 27.32 10.42
CA SER A 19 -12.95 27.84 10.32
C SER A 19 -13.61 27.53 8.98
N ASP A 20 -12.87 27.53 7.90
CA ASP A 20 -13.39 27.18 6.56
C ASP A 20 -13.76 25.70 6.44
N THR A 21 -13.04 24.83 7.09
CA THR A 21 -13.29 23.38 7.10
C THR A 21 -14.55 23.01 7.88
N GLU A 22 -14.81 23.67 8.98
CA GLU A 22 -16.02 23.42 9.79
C GLU A 22 -17.28 23.90 9.08
N THR A 23 -17.23 25.03 8.38
CA THR A 23 -18.37 25.57 7.65
C THR A 23 -18.78 24.67 6.48
N VAL A 24 -17.84 24.06 5.77
CA VAL A 24 -18.12 23.14 4.67
C VAL A 24 -18.71 21.82 5.17
N SER A 25 -18.25 21.30 6.30
CA SER A 25 -18.78 20.04 6.83
C SER A 25 -20.19 20.15 7.37
N SER A 26 -20.61 21.32 7.90
CA SER A 26 -21.97 21.51 8.37
C SER A 26 -23.00 21.60 7.23
N ARG A 27 -22.65 22.15 6.10
CA ARG A 27 -23.49 22.13 4.89
C ARG A 27 -23.68 20.74 4.32
N TYR A 28 -22.68 19.90 4.38
CA TYR A 28 -22.74 18.52 3.92
C TYR A 28 -23.68 17.64 4.73
N ARG A 29 -23.82 17.94 6.02
CA ARG A 29 -24.73 17.17 6.91
C ARG A 29 -26.21 17.42 6.62
N GLU A 30 -26.57 18.62 6.21
CA GLU A 30 -27.96 18.93 5.87
C GLU A 30 -28.41 18.26 4.57
N ASP A 31 -27.55 18.17 3.58
CA ASP A 31 -27.85 17.49 2.32
C ASP A 31 -28.00 15.97 2.47
N ILE A 32 -27.33 15.36 3.43
CA ILE A 32 -27.41 13.92 3.72
C ILE A 32 -28.72 13.58 4.43
N ALA A 33 -29.25 14.47 5.26
CA ALA A 33 -30.48 14.24 6.02
C ALA A 33 -31.74 14.24 5.14
N THR A 34 -31.74 14.94 4.02
CA THR A 34 -32.86 14.98 3.09
C THR A 34 -32.90 13.83 2.08
N ASN A 35 -31.82 13.05 2.01
CA ASN A 35 -31.67 11.99 1.01
C ASN A 35 -31.78 10.57 1.57
N THR A 36 -32.34 10.43 2.77
CA THR A 36 -32.44 9.16 3.49
C THR A 36 -33.40 8.13 2.88
N GLN A 37 -34.06 8.46 1.77
CA GLN A 37 -35.06 7.56 1.18
C GLN A 37 -34.55 6.76 -0.04
N ILE A 38 -33.31 6.98 -0.46
CA ILE A 38 -32.74 6.20 -1.55
C ILE A 38 -31.79 5.20 -0.96
N SER A 39 -32.26 3.98 -0.78
CA SER A 39 -31.47 2.81 -0.38
C SER A 39 -30.51 2.39 -1.49
N ASN A 40 -29.63 3.28 -1.91
CA ASN A 40 -28.46 2.91 -2.67
C ASN A 40 -27.33 2.65 -1.69
N THR A 41 -27.25 1.44 -1.21
CA THR A 41 -26.07 0.91 -0.56
C THR A 41 -24.94 0.88 -1.59
N THR A 42 -24.37 2.04 -1.87
CA THR A 42 -23.06 2.09 -2.47
C THR A 42 -22.11 1.49 -1.44
N VAL A 43 -21.80 0.22 -1.63
CA VAL A 43 -20.72 -0.46 -0.91
C VAL A 43 -19.47 0.38 -1.13
N LYS A 44 -19.15 1.22 -0.16
CA LYS A 44 -17.93 2.02 -0.19
C LYS A 44 -16.76 1.04 -0.31
N LYS A 45 -16.17 1.00 -1.50
CA LYS A 45 -14.99 0.19 -1.77
C LYS A 45 -13.97 0.50 -0.67
N LYS A 46 -13.73 -0.47 0.21
CA LYS A 46 -12.81 -0.32 1.34
C LYS A 46 -11.46 0.11 0.77
N ARG A 47 -10.97 1.30 1.14
CA ARG A 47 -9.68 1.79 0.67
C ARG A 47 -8.60 0.81 1.13
N LYS A 48 -7.73 0.40 0.21
CA LYS A 48 -6.58 -0.42 0.54
C LYS A 48 -5.75 0.28 1.61
N GLN A 49 -5.49 -0.41 2.70
CA GLN A 49 -4.60 0.09 3.74
C GLN A 49 -3.17 0.10 3.22
N PRO A 50 -2.46 1.24 3.27
CA PRO A 50 -1.06 1.26 2.88
C PRO A 50 -0.23 0.44 3.89
N ILE A 51 0.69 -0.35 3.37
CA ILE A 51 1.60 -1.13 4.21
C ILE A 51 2.64 -0.18 4.82
N PRO A 52 2.75 -0.08 6.15
CA PRO A 52 3.71 0.79 6.80
C PRO A 52 5.16 0.47 6.42
N ALA A 53 6.02 1.48 6.34
CA ALA A 53 7.43 1.31 6.01
C ALA A 53 8.18 0.37 7.00
N ALA A 54 7.80 0.41 8.26
CA ALA A 54 8.34 -0.49 9.28
C ALA A 54 8.02 -1.96 8.96
N VAL A 55 6.81 -2.26 8.52
CA VAL A 55 6.40 -3.61 8.10
C VAL A 55 7.17 -4.04 6.87
N LYS A 56 7.34 -3.16 5.88
CA LYS A 56 8.16 -3.45 4.69
C LYS A 56 9.59 -3.86 5.06
N ARG A 57 10.21 -3.12 5.98
CA ARG A 57 11.56 -3.44 6.47
C ARG A 57 11.62 -4.82 7.11
N ILE A 58 10.65 -5.17 7.94
CA ILE A 58 10.60 -6.48 8.59
C ILE A 58 10.40 -7.59 7.55
N VAL A 59 9.57 -7.38 6.55
CA VAL A 59 9.37 -8.32 5.44
C VAL A 59 10.69 -8.56 4.69
N TRP A 60 11.42 -7.50 4.35
CA TRP A 60 12.73 -7.64 3.72
C TRP A 60 13.70 -8.46 4.58
N ASN A 61 13.85 -8.08 5.84
CA ASN A 61 14.77 -8.73 6.76
C ASN A 61 14.43 -10.21 6.98
N LYS A 62 13.15 -10.55 7.05
CA LYS A 62 12.68 -11.93 7.25
C LYS A 62 12.93 -12.83 6.05
N TYR A 63 12.68 -12.34 4.83
CA TYR A 63 12.69 -13.18 3.63
C TYR A 63 13.96 -13.08 2.81
N ILE A 64 14.71 -12.02 2.95
CA ILE A 64 15.97 -11.79 2.22
C ILE A 64 17.15 -11.69 3.17
N GLY A 65 17.09 -10.79 4.14
CA GLY A 65 18.13 -10.57 5.12
C GLY A 65 18.43 -9.10 5.33
N GLU A 66 18.74 -8.74 6.55
CA GLU A 66 19.00 -7.35 6.94
C GLU A 66 20.23 -6.77 6.24
N THR A 67 21.26 -7.58 6.04
CA THR A 67 22.54 -7.15 5.43
C THR A 67 22.56 -7.26 3.91
N ILE A 68 21.49 -7.75 3.30
CA ILE A 68 21.40 -7.97 1.86
C ILE A 68 20.66 -6.82 1.23
N GLY A 69 21.33 -6.05 0.35
CA GLY A 69 20.75 -4.87 -0.30
C GLY A 69 19.97 -5.16 -1.57
N LYS A 70 20.20 -6.32 -2.21
CA LYS A 70 19.58 -6.74 -3.47
C LYS A 70 19.19 -8.20 -3.44
N SER A 71 18.12 -8.53 -4.16
CA SER A 71 17.67 -9.92 -4.34
C SER A 71 16.83 -10.05 -5.60
N LYS A 72 16.47 -11.27 -5.94
CA LYS A 72 15.45 -11.51 -6.96
C LYS A 72 14.06 -11.43 -6.36
N CYS A 73 13.11 -10.96 -7.17
CA CYS A 73 11.70 -10.95 -6.82
C CYS A 73 11.25 -12.38 -6.42
N LEU A 74 10.63 -12.52 -5.25
CA LEU A 74 10.18 -13.83 -4.77
C LEU A 74 8.98 -14.39 -5.53
N CYS A 75 8.34 -13.58 -6.37
CA CYS A 75 7.23 -14.02 -7.21
C CYS A 75 7.70 -14.55 -8.57
N CYS A 76 8.41 -13.74 -9.35
CA CYS A 76 8.85 -14.16 -10.69
C CYS A 76 10.27 -14.73 -10.73
N ASN A 77 11.07 -14.49 -9.70
CA ASN A 77 12.45 -14.95 -9.59
C ASN A 77 13.41 -14.43 -10.68
N VAL A 78 12.99 -13.43 -11.44
CA VAL A 78 13.71 -12.85 -12.58
C VAL A 78 14.17 -11.43 -12.28
N THR A 79 13.23 -10.56 -11.93
CA THR A 79 13.49 -9.13 -11.71
C THR A 79 14.29 -8.89 -10.45
N GLU A 80 15.36 -8.13 -10.55
CA GLU A 80 16.10 -7.67 -9.38
C GLU A 80 15.30 -6.64 -8.61
N ILE A 81 15.27 -6.78 -7.30
CA ILE A 81 14.70 -5.84 -6.34
C ILE A 81 15.76 -5.39 -5.34
N THR A 82 15.61 -4.21 -4.81
CA THR A 82 16.51 -3.67 -3.79
C THR A 82 15.75 -3.39 -2.52
N GLN A 83 16.48 -3.33 -1.41
CA GLN A 83 15.91 -2.99 -0.10
C GLN A 83 15.20 -1.62 -0.10
N LEU A 84 15.63 -0.70 -0.95
CA LEU A 84 15.05 0.64 -1.09
C LEU A 84 13.91 0.70 -2.12
N SER A 85 13.82 -0.30 -3.00
CA SER A 85 12.85 -0.31 -4.10
C SER A 85 12.28 -1.70 -4.31
N PHE A 86 11.27 -2.04 -3.56
CA PHE A 86 10.51 -3.28 -3.69
C PHE A 86 9.06 -3.06 -3.25
N HIS A 87 8.22 -4.00 -3.59
CA HIS A 87 6.82 -4.03 -3.16
C HIS A 87 6.57 -5.22 -2.23
N CYS A 88 5.67 -5.04 -1.27
CA CYS A 88 5.16 -6.15 -0.47
C CYS A 88 3.93 -6.71 -1.16
N GLY A 89 4.06 -7.89 -1.76
CA GLY A 89 2.94 -8.61 -2.34
C GLY A 89 2.27 -9.51 -1.32
N HIS A 90 0.94 -9.60 -1.38
CA HIS A 90 0.17 -10.51 -0.57
C HIS A 90 0.22 -11.92 -1.15
N VAL A 91 0.50 -12.92 -0.32
CA VAL A 91 0.39 -14.33 -0.71
C VAL A 91 -1.08 -14.69 -0.93
N ILE A 92 -1.92 -14.39 0.06
CA ILE A 92 -3.38 -14.41 -0.08
C ILE A 92 -3.82 -12.98 -0.34
N ALA A 93 -4.46 -12.74 -1.49
CA ALA A 93 -4.89 -11.42 -1.87
C ALA A 93 -5.85 -10.80 -0.84
N GLU A 94 -5.76 -9.50 -0.65
CA GLU A 94 -6.65 -8.77 0.27
C GLU A 94 -8.14 -9.00 -0.07
N ALA A 95 -8.46 -9.07 -1.37
CA ALA A 95 -9.80 -9.38 -1.85
C ALA A 95 -10.29 -10.78 -1.42
N ASN A 96 -9.37 -11.71 -1.15
CA ASN A 96 -9.64 -13.08 -0.72
C ASN A 96 -9.47 -13.27 0.79
N GLY A 97 -9.43 -12.18 1.55
CA GLY A 97 -9.30 -12.21 3.00
C GLY A 97 -7.86 -12.14 3.52
N GLY A 98 -6.87 -11.90 2.65
CA GLY A 98 -5.48 -11.74 3.05
C GLY A 98 -5.25 -10.50 3.92
N THR A 99 -4.41 -10.64 4.92
CA THR A 99 -4.05 -9.58 5.86
C THR A 99 -2.68 -8.99 5.55
N ILE A 100 -2.34 -7.89 6.19
CA ILE A 100 -1.00 -7.28 6.14
C ILE A 100 -0.03 -7.91 7.14
N ASP A 101 -0.29 -9.12 7.56
CA ASP A 101 0.63 -9.89 8.40
C ASP A 101 1.91 -10.21 7.63
N ILE A 102 3.04 -10.17 8.33
CA ILE A 102 4.37 -10.44 7.74
C ILE A 102 4.42 -11.83 7.09
N THR A 103 3.71 -12.80 7.64
CA THR A 103 3.62 -14.16 7.09
C THR A 103 2.90 -14.21 5.74
N ASN A 104 2.00 -13.25 5.49
CA ASN A 104 1.23 -13.12 4.25
C ASN A 104 1.86 -12.17 3.23
N LEU A 105 3.02 -11.60 3.52
CA LEU A 105 3.71 -10.65 2.65
C LEU A 105 5.03 -11.21 2.13
N ARG A 106 5.37 -10.86 0.89
CA ARG A 106 6.64 -11.21 0.25
C ARG A 106 7.23 -10.00 -0.46
N PRO A 107 8.57 -9.85 -0.45
CA PRO A 107 9.23 -8.82 -1.25
C PRO A 107 9.22 -9.23 -2.73
N ILE A 108 8.57 -8.42 -3.55
CA ILE A 108 8.37 -8.67 -4.98
C ILE A 108 8.62 -7.40 -5.80
N CYS A 109 8.75 -7.57 -7.11
CA CYS A 109 8.88 -6.44 -8.02
C CYS A 109 7.53 -5.76 -8.30
N GLN A 110 7.59 -4.52 -8.78
CA GLN A 110 6.41 -3.75 -9.13
C GLN A 110 5.54 -4.44 -10.18
N ASN A 111 6.15 -5.04 -11.19
CA ASN A 111 5.43 -5.71 -12.26
C ASN A 111 4.56 -6.87 -11.75
N CYS A 112 5.12 -7.72 -10.89
CA CYS A 112 4.34 -8.80 -10.26
C CYS A 112 3.23 -8.24 -9.38
N ASN A 113 3.53 -7.23 -8.56
CA ASN A 113 2.54 -6.62 -7.68
C ASN A 113 1.37 -6.00 -8.46
N SER A 114 1.64 -5.32 -9.56
CA SER A 114 0.62 -4.72 -10.42
C SER A 114 -0.18 -5.75 -11.20
N SER A 115 0.46 -6.84 -11.61
CA SER A 115 -0.16 -7.87 -12.45
C SER A 115 -1.04 -8.84 -11.68
N MET A 116 -0.71 -9.14 -10.43
CA MET A 116 -1.50 -10.05 -9.59
C MET A 116 -2.91 -9.53 -9.27
N ARG A 117 -3.05 -8.24 -9.07
CA ARG A 117 -4.32 -7.59 -8.68
C ARG A 117 -5.01 -8.28 -7.49
N THR A 118 -6.05 -9.05 -7.74
CA THR A 118 -6.85 -9.79 -6.75
C THR A 118 -6.55 -11.28 -6.71
N MET A 119 -5.57 -11.72 -7.46
CA MET A 119 -5.14 -13.12 -7.50
C MET A 119 -4.18 -13.43 -6.36
N ASN A 120 -4.28 -14.62 -5.79
CA ASN A 120 -3.28 -15.10 -4.84
C ASN A 120 -1.94 -15.33 -5.54
N MET A 121 -0.84 -15.15 -4.81
CA MET A 121 0.50 -15.23 -5.40
C MET A 121 0.80 -16.61 -5.99
N ASP A 122 0.43 -17.67 -5.29
CA ASP A 122 0.67 -19.05 -5.77
C ASP A 122 -0.13 -19.34 -7.03
N ASP A 123 -1.38 -18.88 -7.10
CA ASP A 123 -2.21 -19.02 -8.30
C ASP A 123 -1.62 -18.25 -9.48
N PHE A 124 -1.08 -17.07 -9.24
CA PHE A 124 -0.43 -16.24 -10.24
C PHE A 124 0.85 -16.91 -10.76
N ILE A 125 1.71 -17.41 -9.88
CA ILE A 125 2.93 -18.13 -10.24
C ILE A 125 2.61 -19.37 -11.08
N ASN A 126 1.63 -20.16 -10.67
CA ASN A 126 1.21 -21.37 -11.35
C ASN A 126 0.58 -21.08 -12.71
N LYS A 127 -0.30 -20.07 -12.77
CA LYS A 127 -0.98 -19.67 -14.01
C LYS A 127 -0.01 -19.29 -15.12
N TYR A 128 1.04 -18.55 -14.78
CA TYR A 128 2.01 -18.04 -15.74
C TYR A 128 3.31 -18.82 -15.75
N ARG A 129 3.42 -19.90 -14.99
CA ARG A 129 4.62 -20.75 -14.88
C ARG A 129 5.91 -19.98 -14.64
N LEU A 130 5.85 -19.01 -13.75
CA LEU A 130 6.94 -18.04 -13.56
C LEU A 130 8.25 -18.66 -13.10
N HIS A 131 8.21 -19.81 -12.44
CA HIS A 131 9.40 -20.52 -11.97
C HIS A 131 9.94 -21.54 -12.99
N ASP A 132 9.15 -21.93 -13.98
CA ASP A 132 9.56 -22.92 -14.99
C ASP A 132 10.55 -22.34 -16.02
N THR A 133 10.53 -21.04 -16.25
CA THR A 133 11.42 -20.36 -17.20
C THR A 133 12.88 -20.37 -16.79
N GLN A 134 13.19 -20.68 -15.53
CA GLN A 134 14.57 -20.70 -15.01
C GLN A 134 15.32 -21.99 -15.36
N ASN A 135 14.62 -23.07 -15.67
CA ASN A 135 15.23 -24.37 -15.93
C ASN A 135 15.68 -24.57 -17.41
N ASN A 136 15.24 -23.69 -18.32
CA ASN A 136 15.55 -23.84 -19.75
C ASN A 136 16.88 -23.20 -20.18
N ASN A 137 17.60 -22.53 -19.30
CA ASN A 137 18.88 -21.88 -19.63
C ASN A 137 20.13 -22.69 -19.19
N LYS A 138 19.96 -23.96 -18.82
CA LYS A 138 21.08 -24.88 -18.61
C LYS A 138 21.21 -25.84 -19.81
N LYS A 139 21.60 -25.30 -20.93
CA LYS A 139 22.19 -26.08 -22.03
C LYS A 139 23.48 -25.44 -22.47
#